data_f091d46e0feeabaf7e8adf8d0fe09261
#
_entry.id   f091d46e0feeabaf7e8adf8d0fe09261
#
_cell.length_a   1.000
_cell.length_b   1.000
_cell.length_c   1.000
_cell.angle_alpha   90.00
_cell.angle_beta   90.00
_cell.angle_gamma   90.00
#
_symmetry.space_group_name_H-M   'P 1'
#
loop_
_entity.id
_entity.type
_entity.pdbx_description
1 polymer ?
#
loop_
_entity_poly.entity_id
_entity_poly.type
_entity_poly.pdbx_seq_one_letter_code
_entity_poly.pdbx_strand_id
1 'polypeptide(L)'
;MKKWWKELMERPLLKAFLYYYQASDSELTSVAVAYYWLISIFPLIMIMVNILPYFQIPVSNFLLTIKEFLPDTVYDVVAKIVREVLTQPSTGLLSFAVLSALWTFSKSMDFLQKAFNKAYGVTKSRGIISHQLMSLLVSLGLQILFALALFLSMFGRMLLNLFKTYWQSDSPLFSSLQDFTGPLVYALIFAILVMIYYFLPKVKAPRIRYVLPGSVFVLLTLIGLLNIFSVYFNNYVNHLVDVRFFSSIIVVVMMFWFILIAKILIIGAVINASVQSLKDPTFTIN
;
A
#
# COMPACT_ATOMS: atom_id res chain seq x y z
N MET A 1 -7.77 39.09 2.14
CA MET A 1 -7.17 37.83 1.70
C MET A 1 -5.64 37.83 1.77
N LYS A 2 -4.92 38.82 1.23
CA LYS A 2 -3.42 38.83 1.21
C LYS A 2 -2.74 38.81 2.60
N LYS A 3 -3.32 39.42 3.64
CA LYS A 3 -2.74 39.49 4.99
C LYS A 3 -2.81 38.14 5.73
N TRP A 4 -3.93 37.45 5.62
CA TRP A 4 -4.14 36.10 6.18
C TRP A 4 -3.20 35.06 5.54
N TRP A 5 -2.98 35.12 4.22
CA TRP A 5 -2.02 34.27 3.51
C TRP A 5 -0.57 34.51 3.96
N LYS A 6 -0.17 35.74 4.22
CA LYS A 6 1.15 36.08 4.77
C LYS A 6 1.35 35.51 6.17
N GLU A 7 0.39 35.71 7.07
CA GLU A 7 0.45 35.17 8.44
C GLU A 7 0.44 33.63 8.46
N LEU A 8 -0.29 33.00 7.54
CA LEU A 8 -0.27 31.55 7.41
C LEU A 8 1.10 31.04 6.93
N MET A 9 1.69 31.70 5.93
CA MET A 9 3.02 31.36 5.40
C MET A 9 4.16 31.62 6.39
N GLU A 10 3.96 32.48 7.38
CA GLU A 10 4.94 32.75 8.43
C GLU A 10 4.98 31.70 9.54
N ARG A 11 3.98 30.80 9.62
CA ARG A 11 3.96 29.72 10.61
C ARG A 11 5.15 28.78 10.42
N PRO A 12 5.92 28.48 11.48
CA PRO A 12 7.14 27.70 11.37
C PRO A 12 6.89 26.30 10.79
N LEU A 13 5.75 25.71 11.10
CA LEU A 13 5.37 24.39 10.61
C LEU A 13 5.11 24.40 9.09
N LEU A 14 4.48 25.44 8.56
CA LEU A 14 4.22 25.54 7.12
C LEU A 14 5.51 25.82 6.34
N LYS A 15 6.41 26.64 6.87
CA LYS A 15 7.74 26.88 6.28
C LYS A 15 8.55 25.57 6.21
N ALA A 16 8.57 24.81 7.31
CA ALA A 16 9.23 23.52 7.35
C ALA A 16 8.60 22.53 6.36
N PHE A 17 7.27 22.47 6.31
CA PHE A 17 6.55 21.61 5.38
C PHE A 17 6.90 21.93 3.91
N LEU A 18 6.84 23.19 3.50
CA LEU A 18 7.15 23.60 2.14
C LEU A 18 8.61 23.28 1.77
N TYR A 19 9.53 23.52 2.70
CA TYR A 19 10.94 23.20 2.51
C TYR A 19 11.16 21.70 2.27
N TYR A 20 10.63 20.84 3.16
CA TYR A 20 10.79 19.39 3.04
C TYR A 20 9.99 18.81 1.87
N TYR A 21 8.84 19.42 1.51
CA TYR A 21 8.06 19.01 0.35
C TYR A 21 8.83 19.25 -0.96
N GLN A 22 9.44 20.42 -1.11
CA GLN A 22 10.29 20.71 -2.28
C GLN A 22 11.51 19.79 -2.35
N ALA A 23 12.14 19.51 -1.20
CA ALA A 23 13.28 18.61 -1.13
C ALA A 23 12.93 17.14 -1.45
N SER A 24 11.69 16.71 -1.22
CA SER A 24 11.27 15.31 -1.36
C SER A 24 11.22 14.79 -2.79
N ASP A 25 11.20 15.69 -3.81
CA ASP A 25 11.08 15.32 -5.24
C ASP A 25 9.89 14.35 -5.47
N SER A 26 8.76 14.70 -4.82
CA SER A 26 7.59 13.81 -4.70
C SER A 26 6.97 13.48 -6.06
N GLU A 27 7.08 14.37 -7.05
CA GLU A 27 6.45 14.17 -8.37
C GLU A 27 7.10 13.03 -9.13
N LEU A 28 8.41 13.08 -9.32
CA LEU A 28 9.14 12.04 -10.05
C LEU A 28 9.14 10.71 -9.30
N THR A 29 9.34 10.77 -7.98
CA THR A 29 9.44 9.56 -7.17
C THR A 29 8.10 8.83 -7.05
N SER A 30 6.97 9.55 -6.93
CA SER A 30 5.65 8.91 -6.88
C SER A 30 5.31 8.17 -8.17
N VAL A 31 5.71 8.69 -9.32
CA VAL A 31 5.55 8.00 -10.62
C VAL A 31 6.37 6.71 -10.66
N ALA A 32 7.64 6.76 -10.21
CA ALA A 32 8.49 5.57 -10.17
C ALA A 32 7.94 4.48 -9.23
N VAL A 33 7.48 4.85 -8.03
CA VAL A 33 6.83 3.93 -7.09
C VAL A 33 5.60 3.29 -7.70
N ALA A 34 4.71 4.12 -8.29
CA ALA A 34 3.48 3.66 -8.92
C ALA A 34 3.72 2.70 -10.08
N TYR A 35 4.73 2.96 -10.90
CA TYR A 35 5.13 2.09 -11.98
C TYR A 35 5.52 0.68 -11.51
N TYR A 36 6.35 0.59 -10.46
CA TYR A 36 6.73 -0.70 -9.91
C TYR A 36 5.59 -1.40 -9.19
N TRP A 37 4.67 -0.66 -8.55
CA TRP A 37 3.45 -1.25 -7.99
C TRP A 37 2.55 -1.83 -9.08
N LEU A 38 2.36 -1.11 -10.18
CA LEU A 38 1.56 -1.58 -11.31
C LEU A 38 2.11 -2.88 -11.89
N ILE A 39 3.44 -2.94 -12.12
CA ILE A 39 4.10 -4.15 -12.61
C ILE A 39 3.99 -5.31 -11.62
N SER A 40 4.01 -5.03 -10.31
CA SER A 40 3.95 -6.08 -9.28
C SER A 40 2.58 -6.76 -9.18
N ILE A 41 1.51 -6.17 -9.71
CA ILE A 41 0.17 -6.76 -9.69
C ILE A 41 0.16 -8.11 -10.39
N PHE A 42 0.79 -8.23 -11.55
CA PHE A 42 0.78 -9.46 -12.31
C PHE A 42 1.45 -10.64 -11.58
N PRO A 43 2.69 -10.52 -11.08
CA PRO A 43 3.29 -11.54 -10.24
C PRO A 43 2.48 -11.86 -8.97
N LEU A 44 1.87 -10.84 -8.32
CA LEU A 44 1.04 -11.07 -7.14
C LEU A 44 -0.21 -11.90 -7.45
N ILE A 45 -0.89 -11.61 -8.56
CA ILE A 45 -2.03 -12.43 -9.02
C ILE A 45 -1.56 -13.86 -9.28
N MET A 46 -0.43 -14.05 -9.96
CA MET A 46 0.14 -15.38 -10.24
C MET A 46 0.44 -16.15 -8.95
N ILE A 47 1.00 -15.51 -7.93
CA ILE A 47 1.23 -16.12 -6.62
C ILE A 47 -0.10 -16.51 -5.96
N MET A 48 -1.06 -15.59 -5.91
CA MET A 48 -2.36 -15.85 -5.30
C MET A 48 -3.06 -17.06 -5.94
N VAL A 49 -3.08 -17.11 -7.26
CA VAL A 49 -3.71 -18.19 -8.00
C VAL A 49 -3.01 -19.54 -7.76
N ASN A 50 -1.67 -19.57 -7.75
CA ASN A 50 -0.91 -20.79 -7.53
C ASN A 50 -0.96 -21.30 -6.07
N ILE A 51 -1.27 -20.43 -5.11
CA ILE A 51 -1.41 -20.81 -3.68
C ILE A 51 -2.78 -21.42 -3.39
N LEU A 52 -3.84 -21.06 -4.13
CA LEU A 52 -5.21 -21.53 -3.87
C LEU A 52 -5.36 -23.05 -3.75
N PRO A 53 -4.73 -23.88 -4.59
CA PRO A 53 -4.85 -25.33 -4.47
C PRO A 53 -4.35 -25.89 -3.14
N TYR A 54 -3.34 -25.27 -2.53
CA TYR A 54 -2.78 -25.70 -1.24
C TYR A 54 -3.74 -25.48 -0.07
N PHE A 55 -4.65 -24.51 -0.19
CA PHE A 55 -5.69 -24.25 0.82
C PHE A 55 -6.99 -25.02 0.57
N GLN A 56 -7.03 -25.90 -0.47
CA GLN A 56 -8.24 -26.62 -0.88
C GLN A 56 -9.46 -25.70 -1.10
N ILE A 57 -9.20 -24.45 -1.44
CA ILE A 57 -10.25 -23.49 -1.73
C ILE A 57 -10.79 -23.78 -3.13
N PRO A 58 -12.11 -24.04 -3.28
CA PRO A 58 -12.69 -24.24 -4.58
C PRO A 58 -12.47 -23.00 -5.46
N VAL A 59 -11.96 -23.22 -6.67
CA VAL A 59 -11.74 -22.14 -7.67
C VAL A 59 -12.99 -21.30 -7.89
N SER A 60 -14.17 -21.94 -7.86
CA SER A 60 -15.45 -21.29 -7.97
C SER A 60 -15.68 -20.23 -6.91
N ASN A 61 -15.34 -20.52 -5.64
CA ASN A 61 -15.50 -19.60 -4.54
C ASN A 61 -14.55 -18.40 -4.65
N PHE A 62 -13.31 -18.65 -5.09
CA PHE A 62 -12.34 -17.59 -5.36
C PHE A 62 -12.82 -16.67 -6.49
N LEU A 63 -13.29 -17.25 -7.58
CA LEU A 63 -13.82 -16.50 -8.73
C LEU A 63 -15.07 -15.70 -8.36
N LEU A 64 -15.97 -16.25 -7.53
CA LEU A 64 -17.14 -15.52 -7.03
C LEU A 64 -16.72 -14.31 -6.17
N THR A 65 -15.74 -14.49 -5.29
CA THR A 65 -15.22 -13.38 -4.47
C THR A 65 -14.60 -12.27 -5.33
N ILE A 66 -13.82 -12.64 -6.35
CA ILE A 66 -13.21 -11.66 -7.26
C ILE A 66 -14.27 -10.94 -8.11
N LYS A 67 -15.34 -11.63 -8.47
CA LYS A 67 -16.43 -11.03 -9.26
C LYS A 67 -17.08 -9.84 -8.55
N GLU A 68 -17.10 -9.82 -7.23
CA GLU A 68 -17.62 -8.69 -6.45
C GLU A 68 -16.76 -7.41 -6.56
N PHE A 69 -15.47 -7.58 -6.91
CA PHE A 69 -14.50 -6.47 -6.95
C PHE A 69 -14.11 -6.04 -8.37
N LEU A 70 -14.42 -6.87 -9.40
CA LEU A 70 -14.01 -6.61 -10.77
C LEU A 70 -15.22 -6.38 -11.66
N PRO A 71 -15.13 -5.43 -12.62
CA PRO A 71 -16.08 -5.33 -13.72
C PRO A 71 -16.12 -6.64 -14.53
N ASP A 72 -17.29 -7.00 -15.07
CA ASP A 72 -17.51 -8.29 -15.78
C ASP A 72 -16.46 -8.58 -16.84
N THR A 73 -16.01 -7.58 -17.57
CA THR A 73 -15.02 -7.69 -18.64
C THR A 73 -13.62 -8.02 -18.16
N VAL A 74 -13.23 -7.46 -17.01
CA VAL A 74 -11.94 -7.76 -16.36
C VAL A 74 -12.04 -9.14 -15.71
N TYR A 75 -13.19 -9.45 -15.13
CA TYR A 75 -13.47 -10.75 -14.52
C TYR A 75 -13.30 -11.89 -15.53
N ASP A 76 -13.83 -11.78 -16.76
CA ASP A 76 -13.71 -12.84 -17.76
C ASP A 76 -12.25 -13.15 -18.11
N VAL A 77 -11.41 -12.11 -18.26
CA VAL A 77 -9.98 -12.27 -18.52
C VAL A 77 -9.26 -12.92 -17.32
N VAL A 78 -9.54 -12.43 -16.12
CA VAL A 78 -8.93 -12.97 -14.88
C VAL A 78 -9.41 -14.39 -14.64
N ALA A 79 -10.70 -14.69 -14.82
CA ALA A 79 -11.25 -16.02 -14.64
C ALA A 79 -10.64 -17.05 -15.62
N LYS A 80 -10.36 -16.63 -16.85
CA LYS A 80 -9.67 -17.46 -17.83
C LYS A 80 -8.25 -17.80 -17.37
N ILE A 81 -7.47 -16.78 -16.98
CA ILE A 81 -6.09 -16.95 -16.48
C ILE A 81 -6.09 -17.84 -15.25
N VAL A 82 -6.99 -17.59 -14.28
CA VAL A 82 -7.11 -18.38 -13.06
C VAL A 82 -7.40 -19.84 -13.37
N ARG A 83 -8.34 -20.13 -14.25
CA ARG A 83 -8.66 -21.51 -14.64
C ARG A 83 -7.50 -22.18 -15.36
N GLU A 84 -6.81 -21.50 -16.28
CA GLU A 84 -5.65 -22.06 -16.99
C GLU A 84 -4.49 -22.39 -16.04
N VAL A 85 -4.17 -21.49 -15.11
CA VAL A 85 -3.09 -21.71 -14.13
C VAL A 85 -3.42 -22.84 -13.14
N LEU A 86 -4.69 -22.98 -12.75
CA LEU A 86 -5.12 -24.02 -11.80
C LEU A 86 -5.26 -25.41 -12.42
N THR A 87 -5.52 -25.50 -13.72
CA THR A 87 -5.53 -26.79 -14.42
C THR A 87 -4.13 -27.35 -14.65
N GLN A 88 -3.11 -26.50 -14.67
CA GLN A 88 -1.71 -26.88 -14.84
C GLN A 88 -0.80 -26.14 -13.84
N PRO A 89 -0.85 -26.49 -12.54
CA PRO A 89 0.00 -25.84 -11.55
C PRO A 89 1.47 -26.12 -11.89
N SER A 90 2.22 -25.05 -12.16
CA SER A 90 3.63 -25.12 -12.49
C SER A 90 4.47 -24.50 -11.37
N THR A 91 5.27 -25.33 -10.70
CA THR A 91 6.21 -24.87 -9.67
C THR A 91 7.21 -23.84 -10.24
N GLY A 92 7.57 -23.98 -11.51
CA GLY A 92 8.44 -23.03 -12.21
C GLY A 92 7.80 -21.65 -12.36
N LEU A 93 6.52 -21.59 -12.75
CA LEU A 93 5.77 -20.34 -12.86
C LEU A 93 5.59 -19.68 -11.49
N LEU A 94 5.32 -20.46 -10.44
CA LEU A 94 5.22 -19.95 -9.09
C LEU A 94 6.55 -19.33 -8.62
N SER A 95 7.66 -20.05 -8.81
CA SER A 95 8.99 -19.54 -8.44
C SER A 95 9.33 -18.25 -9.18
N PHE A 96 9.08 -18.21 -10.49
CA PHE A 96 9.28 -17.01 -11.29
C PHE A 96 8.40 -15.85 -10.83
N ALA A 97 7.14 -16.11 -10.50
CA ALA A 97 6.22 -15.09 -9.99
C ALA A 97 6.69 -14.52 -8.64
N VAL A 98 7.12 -15.39 -7.71
CA VAL A 98 7.67 -14.99 -6.41
C VAL A 98 8.90 -14.11 -6.58
N LEU A 99 9.87 -14.53 -7.40
CA LEU A 99 11.09 -13.76 -7.64
C LEU A 99 10.79 -12.41 -8.30
N SER A 100 9.88 -12.39 -9.28
CA SER A 100 9.45 -11.17 -9.97
C SER A 100 8.72 -10.21 -9.03
N ALA A 101 7.82 -10.71 -8.19
CA ALA A 101 7.12 -9.90 -7.18
C ALA A 101 8.10 -9.29 -6.18
N LEU A 102 9.01 -10.09 -5.64
CA LEU A 102 10.03 -9.62 -4.70
C LEU A 102 10.92 -8.53 -5.33
N TRP A 103 11.33 -8.74 -6.58
CA TRP A 103 12.16 -7.77 -7.29
C TRP A 103 11.43 -6.44 -7.55
N THR A 104 10.22 -6.48 -8.10
CA THR A 104 9.44 -5.27 -8.42
C THR A 104 9.06 -4.51 -7.17
N PHE A 105 8.64 -5.20 -6.12
CA PHE A 105 8.28 -4.58 -4.86
C PHE A 105 9.51 -3.99 -4.15
N SER A 106 10.65 -4.67 -4.17
CA SER A 106 11.91 -4.16 -3.63
C SER A 106 12.34 -2.87 -4.32
N LYS A 107 12.18 -2.79 -5.65
CA LYS A 107 12.45 -1.56 -6.41
C LYS A 107 11.52 -0.41 -6.01
N SER A 108 10.23 -0.70 -5.84
CA SER A 108 9.27 0.29 -5.35
C SER A 108 9.66 0.84 -3.97
N MET A 109 10.03 -0.05 -3.05
CA MET A 109 10.47 0.34 -1.70
C MET A 109 11.77 1.16 -1.72
N ASP A 110 12.70 0.85 -2.62
CA ASP A 110 13.94 1.63 -2.80
C ASP A 110 13.63 3.08 -3.25
N PHE A 111 12.71 3.26 -4.20
CA PHE A 111 12.26 4.61 -4.60
C PHE A 111 11.55 5.34 -3.47
N LEU A 112 10.67 4.66 -2.75
CA LEU A 112 9.97 5.25 -1.61
C LEU A 112 10.96 5.65 -0.49
N GLN A 113 11.97 4.81 -0.21
CA GLN A 113 13.04 5.12 0.74
C GLN A 113 13.85 6.35 0.30
N LYS A 114 14.17 6.46 -0.99
CA LYS A 114 14.86 7.64 -1.54
C LYS A 114 14.05 8.90 -1.34
N ALA A 115 12.73 8.86 -1.60
CA ALA A 115 11.84 9.99 -1.37
C ALA A 115 11.78 10.37 0.11
N PHE A 116 11.66 9.38 1.00
CA PHE A 116 11.63 9.63 2.43
C PHE A 116 12.96 10.21 2.92
N ASN A 117 14.10 9.67 2.48
CA ASN A 117 15.40 10.23 2.82
C ASN A 117 15.52 11.68 2.38
N LYS A 118 15.10 12.00 1.15
CA LYS A 118 15.06 13.39 0.66
C LYS A 118 14.13 14.27 1.51
N ALA A 119 12.93 13.76 1.84
CA ALA A 119 11.97 14.47 2.70
C ALA A 119 12.53 14.75 4.10
N TYR A 120 13.42 13.90 4.62
CA TYR A 120 14.10 14.13 5.89
C TYR A 120 15.45 14.86 5.75
N GLY A 121 15.82 15.35 4.56
CA GLY A 121 17.07 16.06 4.31
C GLY A 121 18.32 15.19 4.42
N VAL A 122 18.19 13.87 4.34
CA VAL A 122 19.33 12.94 4.38
C VAL A 122 20.01 12.88 3.02
N THR A 123 21.16 13.52 2.90
CA THR A 123 21.91 13.65 1.62
C THR A 123 22.99 12.59 1.42
N LYS A 124 23.49 11.94 2.49
CA LYS A 124 24.59 10.99 2.40
C LYS A 124 24.24 9.62 2.99
N SER A 125 24.37 8.59 2.17
CA SER A 125 24.38 7.18 2.59
C SER A 125 25.75 6.84 3.17
N ARG A 126 25.88 6.75 4.51
CA ARG A 126 27.07 6.21 5.14
C ARG A 126 26.96 4.70 5.28
N GLY A 127 27.95 3.96 4.76
CA GLY A 127 28.16 2.52 5.00
C GLY A 127 27.31 1.61 4.10
N ILE A 128 27.94 1.08 3.05
CA ILE A 128 27.21 0.43 1.93
C ILE A 128 26.71 -0.97 2.28
N ILE A 129 27.32 -1.76 3.15
CA ILE A 129 27.04 -3.20 3.26
C ILE A 129 26.09 -3.56 4.40
N SER A 130 26.36 -3.16 5.63
CA SER A 130 25.51 -3.52 6.79
C SER A 130 24.13 -2.81 6.76
N HIS A 131 24.11 -1.57 6.28
CA HIS A 131 22.86 -0.83 6.10
C HIS A 131 22.01 -1.38 4.94
N GLN A 132 22.62 -1.93 3.91
CA GLN A 132 21.92 -2.50 2.77
C GLN A 132 21.21 -3.81 3.16
N LEU A 133 21.86 -4.65 3.96
CA LEU A 133 21.27 -5.88 4.49
C LEU A 133 20.10 -5.58 5.44
N MET A 134 20.26 -4.63 6.36
CA MET A 134 19.18 -4.22 7.26
C MET A 134 17.99 -3.60 6.51
N SER A 135 18.26 -2.73 5.53
CA SER A 135 17.22 -2.16 4.66
C SER A 135 16.46 -3.24 3.88
N LEU A 136 17.17 -4.28 3.43
CA LEU A 136 16.58 -5.40 2.70
C LEU A 136 15.71 -6.26 3.61
N LEU A 137 16.15 -6.56 4.83
CA LEU A 137 15.36 -7.29 5.83
C LEU A 137 14.11 -6.52 6.26
N VAL A 138 14.25 -5.22 6.54
CA VAL A 138 13.10 -4.36 6.87
C VAL A 138 12.12 -4.27 5.70
N SER A 139 12.62 -4.10 4.48
CA SER A 139 11.80 -4.08 3.27
C SER A 139 11.05 -5.40 3.10
N LEU A 140 11.71 -6.54 3.29
CA LEU A 140 11.10 -7.86 3.19
C LEU A 140 10.06 -8.09 4.29
N GLY A 141 10.34 -7.68 5.52
CA GLY A 141 9.37 -7.75 6.62
C GLY A 141 8.12 -6.89 6.35
N LEU A 142 8.31 -5.68 5.84
CA LEU A 142 7.20 -4.80 5.44
C LEU A 142 6.37 -5.38 4.28
N GLN A 143 7.03 -6.04 3.31
CA GLN A 143 6.35 -6.73 2.21
C GLN A 143 5.45 -7.85 2.73
N ILE A 144 5.96 -8.68 3.64
CA ILE A 144 5.20 -9.78 4.25
C ILE A 144 4.00 -9.21 5.03
N LEU A 145 4.21 -8.17 5.83
CA LEU A 145 3.12 -7.53 6.59
C LEU A 145 2.06 -6.91 5.68
N PHE A 146 2.48 -6.27 4.60
CA PHE A 146 1.57 -5.68 3.62
C PHE A 146 0.78 -6.77 2.87
N ALA A 147 1.45 -7.84 2.44
CA ALA A 147 0.80 -8.99 1.81
C ALA A 147 -0.19 -9.66 2.78
N LEU A 148 0.17 -9.79 4.07
CA LEU A 148 -0.71 -10.33 5.11
C LEU A 148 -1.92 -9.43 5.34
N ALA A 149 -1.74 -8.11 5.39
CA ALA A 149 -2.84 -7.16 5.55
C ALA A 149 -3.82 -7.22 4.36
N LEU A 150 -3.30 -7.29 3.13
CA LEU A 150 -4.13 -7.48 1.93
C LEU A 150 -4.87 -8.82 1.97
N PHE A 151 -4.17 -9.89 2.33
CA PHE A 151 -4.77 -11.23 2.45
C PHE A 151 -5.89 -11.24 3.49
N LEU A 152 -5.67 -10.69 4.68
CA LEU A 152 -6.69 -10.58 5.71
C LEU A 152 -7.84 -9.64 5.30
N SER A 153 -7.56 -8.58 4.57
CA SER A 153 -8.60 -7.67 4.06
C SER A 153 -9.52 -8.37 3.06
N MET A 154 -8.96 -9.18 2.16
CA MET A 154 -9.73 -9.87 1.11
C MET A 154 -10.38 -11.15 1.62
N PHE A 155 -9.67 -11.94 2.40
CA PHE A 155 -10.08 -13.30 2.78
C PHE A 155 -10.44 -13.44 4.27
N GLY A 156 -10.29 -12.41 5.09
CA GLY A 156 -10.50 -12.49 6.54
C GLY A 156 -11.89 -12.97 6.91
N ARG A 157 -12.94 -12.47 6.24
CA ARG A 157 -14.32 -12.93 6.45
C ARG A 157 -14.53 -14.38 6.00
N MET A 158 -13.92 -14.77 4.88
CA MET A 158 -13.98 -16.14 4.38
C MET A 158 -13.30 -17.11 5.33
N LEU A 159 -12.11 -16.76 5.84
CA LEU A 159 -11.41 -17.56 6.85
C LEU A 159 -12.25 -17.71 8.13
N LEU A 160 -12.85 -16.64 8.63
CA LEU A 160 -13.72 -16.70 9.80
C LEU A 160 -14.93 -17.61 9.56
N ASN A 161 -15.54 -17.56 8.37
CA ASN A 161 -16.66 -18.45 8.02
C ASN A 161 -16.22 -19.92 7.93
N LEU A 162 -15.04 -20.20 7.37
CA LEU A 162 -14.47 -21.54 7.34
C LEU A 162 -14.21 -22.05 8.76
N PHE A 163 -13.61 -21.23 9.63
CA PHE A 163 -13.40 -21.58 11.04
C PHE A 163 -14.71 -21.85 11.75
N LYS A 164 -15.75 -21.03 11.53
CA LYS A 164 -17.10 -21.24 12.08
C LYS A 164 -17.69 -22.58 11.65
N THR A 165 -17.54 -22.94 10.38
CA THR A 165 -18.03 -24.21 9.81
C THR A 165 -17.31 -25.42 10.38
N TYR A 166 -15.97 -25.33 10.51
CA TYR A 166 -15.17 -26.44 11.04
C TYR A 166 -15.36 -26.67 12.55
N TRP A 167 -15.53 -25.61 13.31
CA TRP A 167 -15.63 -25.70 14.79
C TRP A 167 -17.06 -25.78 15.30
N GLN A 168 -18.08 -25.76 14.42
CA GLN A 168 -19.50 -25.80 14.74
C GLN A 168 -19.92 -24.92 15.95
N SER A 169 -19.20 -23.86 16.17
CA SER A 169 -19.38 -22.99 17.34
C SER A 169 -20.17 -21.77 16.95
N ASP A 170 -21.45 -21.73 17.37
CA ASP A 170 -22.29 -20.53 17.33
C ASP A 170 -21.96 -19.55 18.47
N SER A 171 -20.72 -19.54 18.91
CA SER A 171 -20.26 -18.66 19.98
C SER A 171 -20.42 -17.20 19.58
N PRO A 172 -20.94 -16.33 20.47
CA PRO A 172 -21.02 -14.87 20.22
C PRO A 172 -19.65 -14.23 19.96
N LEU A 173 -18.55 -14.92 20.25
CA LEU A 173 -17.18 -14.50 19.90
C LEU A 173 -16.96 -14.41 18.39
N PHE A 174 -17.56 -15.27 17.57
CA PHE A 174 -17.40 -15.25 16.12
C PHE A 174 -18.12 -14.07 15.47
N SER A 175 -19.31 -13.70 15.94
CA SER A 175 -19.99 -12.50 15.46
C SER A 175 -19.20 -11.24 15.82
N SER A 176 -18.70 -11.17 17.06
CA SER A 176 -17.82 -10.07 17.48
C SER A 176 -16.55 -9.99 16.65
N LEU A 177 -15.89 -11.11 16.33
CA LEU A 177 -14.70 -11.12 15.47
C LEU A 177 -15.00 -10.65 14.03
N GLN A 178 -16.17 -10.95 13.49
CA GLN A 178 -16.62 -10.43 12.20
C GLN A 178 -16.76 -8.91 12.22
N ASP A 179 -17.35 -8.35 13.29
CA ASP A 179 -17.52 -6.90 13.46
C ASP A 179 -16.16 -6.20 13.67
N PHE A 180 -15.20 -6.87 14.33
CA PHE A 180 -13.85 -6.36 14.55
C PHE A 180 -12.92 -6.47 13.32
N THR A 181 -13.29 -7.22 12.28
CA THR A 181 -12.43 -7.40 11.09
C THR A 181 -12.10 -6.06 10.42
N GLY A 182 -13.07 -5.17 10.28
CA GLY A 182 -12.88 -3.84 9.70
C GLY A 182 -11.91 -2.97 10.52
N PRO A 183 -12.22 -2.70 11.79
CA PRO A 183 -11.30 -1.96 12.68
C PRO A 183 -9.90 -2.57 12.77
N LEU A 184 -9.79 -3.90 12.78
CA LEU A 184 -8.50 -4.60 12.81
C LEU A 184 -7.67 -4.33 11.55
N VAL A 185 -8.27 -4.34 10.36
CA VAL A 185 -7.59 -4.01 9.10
C VAL A 185 -7.06 -2.57 9.14
N TYR A 186 -7.86 -1.60 9.61
CA TYR A 186 -7.39 -0.22 9.74
C TYR A 186 -6.25 -0.08 10.76
N ALA A 187 -6.32 -0.80 11.87
CA ALA A 187 -5.24 -0.84 12.87
C ALA A 187 -3.95 -1.43 12.30
N LEU A 188 -4.05 -2.51 11.50
CA LEU A 188 -2.91 -3.11 10.79
C LEU A 188 -2.31 -2.15 9.77
N ILE A 189 -3.15 -1.50 8.96
CA ILE A 189 -2.66 -0.49 7.99
C ILE A 189 -1.96 0.64 8.73
N PHE A 190 -2.51 1.12 9.84
CA PHE A 190 -1.88 2.14 10.67
C PHE A 190 -0.52 1.68 11.22
N ALA A 191 -0.45 0.46 11.75
CA ALA A 191 0.80 -0.13 12.24
C ALA A 191 1.85 -0.25 11.13
N ILE A 192 1.45 -0.68 9.92
CA ILE A 192 2.32 -0.74 8.74
C ILE A 192 2.84 0.67 8.38
N LEU A 193 1.97 1.68 8.37
CA LEU A 193 2.37 3.07 8.10
C LEU A 193 3.39 3.57 9.12
N VAL A 194 3.15 3.32 10.41
CA VAL A 194 4.09 3.67 11.47
C VAL A 194 5.43 2.96 11.25
N MET A 195 5.42 1.67 10.92
CA MET A 195 6.64 0.89 10.65
C MET A 195 7.38 1.41 9.41
N ILE A 196 6.68 1.71 8.33
CA ILE A 196 7.27 2.28 7.11
C ILE A 196 7.98 3.61 7.44
N TYR A 197 7.32 4.52 8.16
CA TYR A 197 7.91 5.82 8.51
C TYR A 197 9.01 5.73 9.55
N TYR A 198 9.02 4.68 10.37
CA TYR A 198 10.03 4.47 11.40
C TYR A 198 11.30 3.81 10.85
N PHE A 199 11.15 2.77 10.02
CA PHE A 199 12.27 1.94 9.57
C PHE A 199 12.80 2.31 8.18
N LEU A 200 11.96 2.84 7.29
CA LEU A 200 12.36 3.07 5.90
C LEU A 200 13.33 4.26 5.76
N PRO A 201 13.13 5.44 6.39
CA PRO A 201 14.05 6.55 6.27
C PRO A 201 15.32 6.29 7.08
N LYS A 202 16.47 6.64 6.50
CA LYS A 202 17.80 6.51 7.14
C LYS A 202 18.09 7.68 8.11
N VAL A 203 17.17 7.94 9.02
CA VAL A 203 17.29 9.02 10.00
C VAL A 203 17.93 8.47 11.28
N LYS A 204 18.88 9.21 11.88
CA LYS A 204 19.43 8.86 13.17
C LYS A 204 18.35 9.03 14.27
N ALA A 205 18.04 7.93 14.98
CA ALA A 205 17.14 7.89 16.12
C ALA A 205 15.73 8.48 15.87
N PRO A 206 14.93 7.92 14.93
CA PRO A 206 13.55 8.34 14.79
C PRO A 206 12.80 7.98 16.08
N ARG A 207 12.10 8.96 16.68
CA ARG A 207 11.21 8.68 17.82
C ARG A 207 9.81 8.40 17.28
N ILE A 208 9.16 7.34 17.76
CA ILE A 208 7.81 6.93 17.30
C ILE A 208 6.81 8.09 17.33
N ARG A 209 6.90 8.97 18.35
CA ARG A 209 6.01 10.15 18.48
C ARG A 209 6.05 11.12 17.28
N TYR A 210 7.15 11.16 16.54
CA TYR A 210 7.29 12.05 15.38
C TYR A 210 6.80 11.40 14.10
N VAL A 211 6.60 10.09 14.09
CA VAL A 211 6.09 9.31 12.96
C VAL A 211 4.56 9.29 12.94
N LEU A 212 3.92 9.45 14.10
CA LEU A 212 2.46 9.37 14.24
C LEU A 212 1.69 10.42 13.41
N PRO A 213 2.07 11.71 13.35
CA PRO A 213 1.28 12.72 12.64
C PRO A 213 1.09 12.39 11.16
N GLY A 214 2.17 12.01 10.47
CA GLY A 214 2.10 11.61 9.07
C GLY A 214 1.35 10.30 8.87
N SER A 215 1.51 9.31 9.77
CA SER A 215 0.76 8.05 9.71
C SER A 215 -0.75 8.28 9.83
N VAL A 216 -1.19 9.12 10.78
CA VAL A 216 -2.60 9.48 10.94
C VAL A 216 -3.12 10.23 9.72
N PHE A 217 -2.37 11.21 9.23
CA PHE A 217 -2.73 11.96 8.02
C PHE A 217 -2.94 11.03 6.83
N VAL A 218 -2.00 10.13 6.58
CA VAL A 218 -2.07 9.19 5.45
C VAL A 218 -3.25 8.24 5.60
N LEU A 219 -3.45 7.65 6.79
CA LEU A 219 -4.57 6.75 7.04
C LEU A 219 -5.91 7.44 6.75
N LEU A 220 -6.13 8.62 7.30
CA LEU A 220 -7.37 9.38 7.11
C LEU A 220 -7.57 9.78 5.65
N THR A 221 -6.50 10.22 4.98
CA THR A 221 -6.55 10.59 3.56
C THR A 221 -6.85 9.40 2.68
N LEU A 222 -6.25 8.22 2.93
CA LEU A 222 -6.53 7.00 2.18
C LEU A 222 -7.97 6.51 2.39
N ILE A 223 -8.49 6.54 3.63
CA ILE A 223 -9.89 6.21 3.90
C ILE A 223 -10.83 7.14 3.15
N GLY A 224 -10.59 8.46 3.23
CA GLY A 224 -11.39 9.46 2.50
C GLY A 224 -11.35 9.25 0.99
N LEU A 225 -10.17 8.96 0.46
CA LEU A 225 -9.95 8.72 -0.96
C LEU A 225 -10.67 7.45 -1.45
N LEU A 226 -10.62 6.37 -0.68
CA LEU A 226 -11.34 5.12 -0.98
C LEU A 226 -12.85 5.34 -1.00
N ASN A 227 -13.40 6.12 -0.07
CA ASN A 227 -14.80 6.46 -0.04
C ASN A 227 -15.22 7.29 -1.28
N ILE A 228 -14.45 8.31 -1.64
CA ILE A 228 -14.69 9.12 -2.84
C ILE A 228 -14.65 8.23 -4.10
N PHE A 229 -13.65 7.36 -4.19
CA PHE A 229 -13.51 6.44 -5.32
C PHE A 229 -14.69 5.47 -5.41
N SER A 230 -15.13 4.89 -4.28
CA SER A 230 -16.30 3.99 -4.23
C SER A 230 -17.56 4.68 -4.71
N VAL A 231 -17.82 5.90 -4.27
CA VAL A 231 -18.98 6.68 -4.73
C VAL A 231 -18.90 6.99 -6.23
N TYR A 232 -17.73 7.40 -6.69
CA TYR A 232 -17.51 7.67 -8.13
C TYR A 232 -17.68 6.41 -8.97
N PHE A 233 -17.09 5.31 -8.55
CA PHE A 233 -17.17 4.03 -9.26
C PHE A 233 -18.60 3.53 -9.36
N ASN A 234 -19.34 3.53 -8.26
CA ASN A 234 -20.73 3.06 -8.24
C ASN A 234 -21.68 3.91 -9.07
N ASN A 235 -21.46 5.24 -9.11
CA ASN A 235 -22.37 6.15 -9.80
C ASN A 235 -22.07 6.33 -11.29
N TYR A 236 -20.82 6.20 -11.70
CA TYR A 236 -20.40 6.57 -13.06
C TYR A 236 -19.88 5.39 -13.88
N VAL A 237 -19.07 4.52 -13.29
CA VAL A 237 -18.40 3.45 -14.05
C VAL A 237 -19.37 2.35 -14.47
N ASN A 238 -20.36 2.02 -13.64
CA ASN A 238 -21.37 1.02 -13.96
C ASN A 238 -22.29 1.43 -15.15
N HIS A 239 -22.30 2.72 -15.51
CA HIS A 239 -23.09 3.25 -16.61
C HIS A 239 -22.31 3.50 -17.91
N LEU A 240 -20.97 3.48 -17.87
CA LEU A 240 -20.10 3.86 -19.00
C LEU A 240 -19.52 2.66 -19.77
N VAL A 241 -20.03 1.45 -19.57
CA VAL A 241 -19.40 0.22 -20.08
C VAL A 241 -19.61 0.02 -21.57
N ASP A 242 -18.81 0.69 -22.39
CA ASP A 242 -18.42 0.16 -23.69
C ASP A 242 -17.07 -0.54 -23.56
N VAL A 243 -17.12 -1.87 -23.57
CA VAL A 243 -16.10 -2.83 -23.11
C VAL A 243 -14.72 -2.70 -23.78
N ARG A 244 -14.66 -2.21 -25.00
CA ARG A 244 -13.43 -2.19 -25.82
C ARG A 244 -12.45 -1.08 -25.41
N PHE A 245 -12.96 0.05 -24.95
CA PHE A 245 -12.14 1.17 -24.47
C PHE A 245 -11.74 1.00 -23.00
N PHE A 246 -12.52 0.29 -22.21
CA PHE A 246 -12.37 0.19 -20.75
C PHE A 246 -11.08 -0.53 -20.31
N SER A 247 -10.67 -1.58 -21.03
CA SER A 247 -9.47 -2.35 -20.66
C SER A 247 -8.17 -1.54 -20.73
N SER A 248 -8.05 -0.64 -21.71
CA SER A 248 -6.89 0.24 -21.82
C SER A 248 -6.92 1.40 -20.82
N ILE A 249 -8.11 1.94 -20.56
CA ILE A 249 -8.32 3.02 -19.60
C ILE A 249 -8.05 2.55 -18.17
N ILE A 250 -8.40 1.31 -17.82
CA ILE A 250 -8.23 0.80 -16.44
C ILE A 250 -6.77 0.83 -15.99
N VAL A 251 -5.83 0.49 -16.87
CA VAL A 251 -4.38 0.52 -16.56
C VAL A 251 -3.93 1.95 -16.26
N VAL A 252 -4.41 2.92 -17.05
CA VAL A 252 -4.09 4.35 -16.85
C VAL A 252 -4.68 4.86 -15.54
N VAL A 253 -5.94 4.50 -15.24
CA VAL A 253 -6.63 4.88 -14.01
C VAL A 253 -5.91 4.25 -12.80
N MET A 254 -5.52 2.98 -12.87
CA MET A 254 -4.77 2.31 -11.81
C MET A 254 -3.39 2.96 -11.60
N MET A 255 -2.70 3.32 -12.67
CA MET A 255 -1.42 4.01 -12.56
C MET A 255 -1.58 5.37 -11.88
N PHE A 256 -2.60 6.16 -12.28
CA PHE A 256 -2.92 7.43 -11.65
C PHE A 256 -3.25 7.26 -10.15
N TRP A 257 -4.02 6.22 -9.81
CA TRP A 257 -4.36 5.87 -8.45
C TRP A 257 -3.11 5.54 -7.61
N PHE A 258 -2.20 4.75 -8.14
CA PHE A 258 -0.95 4.42 -7.45
C PHE A 258 -0.03 5.64 -7.29
N ILE A 259 0.03 6.53 -8.30
CA ILE A 259 0.76 7.80 -8.17
C ILE A 259 0.20 8.63 -7.01
N LEU A 260 -1.12 8.70 -6.91
CA LEU A 260 -1.80 9.44 -5.85
C LEU A 260 -1.49 8.86 -4.46
N ILE A 261 -1.59 7.53 -4.30
CA ILE A 261 -1.25 6.84 -3.04
C ILE A 261 0.23 7.07 -2.69
N ALA A 262 1.14 6.88 -3.64
CA ALA A 262 2.57 7.11 -3.43
C ALA A 262 2.85 8.56 -3.02
N LYS A 263 2.20 9.53 -3.65
CA LYS A 263 2.31 10.96 -3.31
C LYS A 263 1.81 11.24 -1.89
N ILE A 264 0.68 10.67 -1.49
CA ILE A 264 0.14 10.78 -0.13
C ILE A 264 1.14 10.21 0.90
N LEU A 265 1.75 9.06 0.63
CA LEU A 265 2.78 8.49 1.51
C LEU A 265 4.00 9.41 1.64
N ILE A 266 4.46 10.00 0.55
CA ILE A 266 5.59 10.94 0.59
C ILE A 266 5.23 12.21 1.38
N ILE A 267 4.00 12.74 1.21
CA ILE A 267 3.51 13.87 1.99
C ILE A 267 3.46 13.52 3.48
N GLY A 268 3.06 12.32 3.85
CA GLY A 268 3.12 11.84 5.23
C GLY A 268 4.53 11.89 5.82
N ALA A 269 5.55 11.46 5.04
CA ALA A 269 6.95 11.59 5.46
C ALA A 269 7.38 13.05 5.63
N VAL A 270 6.95 13.96 4.74
CA VAL A 270 7.21 15.40 4.84
C VAL A 270 6.58 15.99 6.11
N ILE A 271 5.35 15.60 6.45
CA ILE A 271 4.69 16.03 7.70
C ILE A 271 5.51 15.58 8.90
N ASN A 272 5.94 14.31 8.93
CA ASN A 272 6.76 13.77 10.02
C ASN A 272 8.10 14.51 10.14
N ALA A 273 8.79 14.74 9.03
CA ALA A 273 10.04 15.50 9.00
C ALA A 273 9.83 16.95 9.51
N SER A 274 8.74 17.60 9.11
CA SER A 274 8.41 18.96 9.53
C SER A 274 8.13 19.04 11.02
N VAL A 275 7.39 18.09 11.58
CA VAL A 275 7.12 18.02 13.01
C VAL A 275 8.38 17.72 13.81
N GLN A 276 9.22 16.80 13.32
CA GLN A 276 10.47 16.45 13.98
C GLN A 276 11.44 17.63 13.98
N SER A 277 11.62 18.32 12.89
CA SER A 277 12.55 19.47 12.78
C SER A 277 12.21 20.61 13.74
N LEU A 278 10.94 20.77 14.10
CA LEU A 278 10.51 21.82 15.04
C LEU A 278 10.60 21.40 16.51
N LYS A 279 10.54 20.10 16.78
CA LYS A 279 10.45 19.58 18.16
C LYS A 279 11.72 18.89 18.66
N ASP A 280 12.63 18.53 17.77
CA ASP A 280 13.87 17.83 18.10
C ASP A 280 15.08 18.72 17.77
N PRO A 281 15.71 19.33 18.79
CA PRO A 281 16.89 20.17 18.58
C PRO A 281 18.11 19.40 18.08
N THR A 282 18.09 18.07 18.19
CA THR A 282 19.16 17.20 17.65
C THR A 282 18.97 16.86 16.17
N PHE A 283 17.83 17.21 15.60
CA PHE A 283 17.53 17.02 14.19
C PHE A 283 18.18 18.13 13.36
N THR A 284 19.46 17.93 13.04
CA THR A 284 20.20 18.81 12.12
C THR A 284 20.13 18.28 10.72
N ILE A 285 19.82 19.15 9.77
CA ILE A 285 19.93 18.90 8.34
C ILE A 285 21.45 18.80 8.04
N ASN A 286 21.92 17.58 7.75
CA ASN A 286 23.29 17.34 7.29
C ASN A 286 23.32 17.22 5.76
#